data_d8549f1a79b102c5f3cff104c8487cce
#
_entry.id   d8549f1a79b102c5f3cff104c8487cce
#
_cell.length_a   1.000
_cell.length_b   1.000
_cell.length_c   1.000
_cell.angle_alpha   90.00
_cell.angle_beta   90.00
_cell.angle_gamma   90.00
#
_symmetry.space_group_name_H-M   'P 1'
#
loop_
_entity.id
_entity.type
_entity.pdbx_description
1 polymer ?
#
loop_
_entity_poly.entity_id
_entity_poly.type
_entity_poly.pdbx_seq_one_letter_code
_entity_poly.pdbx_strand_id
1 'polypeptide(L)'
;MMADTTQPTTGSEAAESTEAQPEASADRRIERTNPARRFMTPTDALRAVLDGNERFVSGTPLHPNQGADRRNALANTQEPFVSLFGCSDSRVAAEMIFDVGLGEMFVIRTAGQVTDGVVLGTLEYAVDLLSTPLLVVLGHDSCGAVTAAHDSFDSGETPGGYIDDLVARIMPSVAHARAQGREGIPGAVTQNTIDTVHRIPQRSPLIKRALREGRLEIVGLTYRLDDGRVNTVSHLGPIVDANGIPVDLLTRT
;
A
#
# COMPACT_ATOMS: atom_id res chain seq x y z
N MET A 1 21.07 -46.27 65.84
CA MET A 1 20.59 -47.38 65.01
C MET A 1 20.49 -46.77 63.57
N MET A 2 21.58 -46.97 62.77
CA MET A 2 21.72 -48.05 61.78
C MET A 2 20.48 -48.20 60.95
N ALA A 3 20.45 -48.08 59.64
CA ALA A 3 21.33 -48.56 58.58
C ALA A 3 21.02 -47.75 57.31
N ASP A 4 21.96 -47.40 56.48
CA ASP A 4 22.51 -48.15 55.32
C ASP A 4 21.45 -48.47 54.27
N THR A 5 21.58 -48.09 53.06
CA THR A 5 22.44 -48.60 51.99
C THR A 5 22.06 -48.03 50.60
N THR A 6 23.11 -47.77 49.88
CA THR A 6 23.27 -48.00 48.39
C THR A 6 22.44 -47.27 47.34
N GLN A 7 23.19 -46.49 46.65
CA GLN A 7 22.92 -46.17 45.19
C GLN A 7 23.16 -47.40 44.31
N PRO A 8 22.55 -47.40 43.14
CA PRO A 8 23.32 -47.69 41.94
C PRO A 8 23.17 -46.61 40.87
N THR A 9 24.28 -46.31 40.29
CA THR A 9 24.51 -45.58 39.05
C THR A 9 23.92 -46.32 37.87
N THR A 10 23.13 -45.63 37.03
CA THR A 10 22.97 -46.04 35.65
C THR A 10 23.02 -44.80 34.76
N GLY A 11 23.84 -44.91 33.71
CA GLY A 11 24.15 -43.90 32.77
C GLY A 11 22.93 -43.40 31.99
N SER A 12 22.93 -42.11 31.76
CA SER A 12 22.00 -41.45 30.81
C SER A 12 22.78 -41.20 29.52
N GLU A 13 22.48 -42.00 28.52
CA GLU A 13 22.78 -41.67 27.12
C GLU A 13 22.05 -40.39 26.75
N ALA A 14 22.82 -39.38 26.40
CA ALA A 14 22.30 -38.16 25.79
C ALA A 14 21.80 -38.47 24.37
N ALA A 15 20.49 -38.48 24.20
CA ALA A 15 19.87 -38.46 22.89
C ALA A 15 20.07 -37.06 22.29
N GLU A 16 20.97 -36.95 21.34
CA GLU A 16 21.06 -35.80 20.42
C GLU A 16 19.74 -35.67 19.65
N SER A 17 18.90 -34.74 20.08
CA SER A 17 17.77 -34.31 19.29
C SER A 17 18.29 -33.42 18.16
N THR A 18 18.39 -34.00 16.96
CA THR A 18 18.60 -33.28 15.73
C THR A 18 17.35 -32.43 15.49
N GLU A 19 17.40 -31.14 15.84
CA GLU A 19 16.40 -30.18 15.42
C GLU A 19 16.47 -30.06 13.88
N ALA A 20 15.47 -30.63 13.21
CA ALA A 20 15.23 -30.43 11.80
C ALA A 20 14.89 -28.94 11.59
N GLN A 21 15.78 -28.22 10.94
CA GLN A 21 15.50 -26.87 10.44
C GLN A 21 14.28 -26.95 9.53
N PRO A 22 13.28 -26.05 9.67
CA PRO A 22 12.17 -26.04 8.74
C PRO A 22 12.70 -25.71 7.35
N GLU A 23 12.51 -26.63 6.43
CA GLU A 23 12.76 -26.45 5.01
C GLU A 23 12.08 -25.14 4.55
N ALA A 24 12.83 -24.34 3.80
CA ALA A 24 12.40 -23.07 3.23
C ALA A 24 11.02 -23.22 2.59
N SER A 25 10.09 -22.36 2.99
CA SER A 25 8.71 -22.37 2.54
C SER A 25 8.62 -22.46 1.03
N ALA A 26 8.08 -23.56 0.53
CA ALA A 26 7.63 -23.70 -0.83
C ALA A 26 6.76 -22.49 -1.22
N ASP A 27 6.98 -21.99 -2.42
CA ASP A 27 6.32 -20.87 -3.06
C ASP A 27 4.79 -20.85 -2.79
N ARG A 28 4.35 -20.09 -1.78
CA ARG A 28 2.94 -19.91 -1.40
C ARG A 28 2.24 -18.87 -2.26
N ARG A 29 2.62 -18.73 -3.52
CA ARG A 29 1.90 -17.86 -4.44
C ARG A 29 0.50 -18.44 -4.67
N ILE A 30 -0.50 -17.63 -4.37
CA ILE A 30 -1.88 -17.97 -4.69
C ILE A 30 -1.98 -18.15 -6.20
N GLU A 31 -2.41 -19.34 -6.64
CA GLU A 31 -2.56 -19.64 -8.06
C GLU A 31 -3.64 -18.72 -8.66
N ARG A 32 -3.24 -17.90 -9.65
CA ARG A 32 -4.14 -16.91 -10.25
C ARG A 32 -5.15 -17.59 -11.15
N THR A 33 -6.43 -17.44 -10.84
CA THR A 33 -7.54 -18.11 -11.53
C THR A 33 -8.04 -17.35 -12.76
N ASN A 34 -7.74 -16.04 -12.89
CA ASN A 34 -8.18 -15.23 -14.03
C ASN A 34 -7.05 -15.08 -15.07
N PRO A 35 -7.13 -15.76 -16.25
CA PRO A 35 -6.09 -15.70 -17.28
C PRO A 35 -5.81 -14.29 -17.81
N ALA A 36 -6.83 -13.42 -17.91
CA ALA A 36 -6.67 -12.06 -18.39
C ALA A 36 -5.86 -11.16 -17.43
N ARG A 37 -5.85 -11.49 -16.12
CA ARG A 37 -5.12 -10.75 -15.10
C ARG A 37 -3.73 -11.30 -14.81
N ARG A 38 -3.48 -12.57 -15.17
CA ARG A 38 -2.19 -13.24 -14.99
C ARG A 38 -1.04 -12.50 -15.69
N PHE A 39 -1.35 -11.68 -16.69
CA PHE A 39 -0.38 -10.94 -17.51
C PHE A 39 -0.56 -9.43 -17.44
N MET A 40 -1.33 -8.89 -16.48
CA MET A 40 -1.50 -7.46 -16.36
C MET A 40 -0.18 -6.80 -15.93
N THR A 41 0.34 -5.94 -16.78
CA THR A 41 1.54 -5.16 -16.45
C THR A 41 1.20 -4.03 -15.47
N PRO A 42 2.18 -3.50 -14.72
CA PRO A 42 1.98 -2.30 -13.91
C PRO A 42 1.33 -1.14 -14.69
N THR A 43 1.78 -0.93 -15.93
CA THR A 43 1.25 0.11 -16.81
C THR A 43 -0.22 -0.12 -17.17
N ASP A 44 -0.61 -1.38 -17.46
CA ASP A 44 -2.02 -1.69 -17.73
C ASP A 44 -2.90 -1.49 -16.49
N ALA A 45 -2.37 -1.84 -15.31
CA ALA A 45 -3.03 -1.59 -14.04
C ALA A 45 -3.23 -0.08 -13.79
N LEU A 46 -2.20 0.72 -14.04
CA LEU A 46 -2.31 2.18 -13.91
C LEU A 46 -3.33 2.77 -14.90
N ARG A 47 -3.31 2.31 -16.15
CA ARG A 47 -4.29 2.75 -17.15
C ARG A 47 -5.71 2.43 -16.71
N ALA A 48 -5.97 1.20 -16.22
CA ALA A 48 -7.28 0.79 -15.73
C ALA A 48 -7.77 1.66 -14.55
N VAL A 49 -6.87 2.02 -13.63
CA VAL A 49 -7.14 2.92 -12.50
C VAL A 49 -7.50 4.33 -13.00
N LEU A 50 -6.71 4.90 -13.91
CA LEU A 50 -6.95 6.26 -14.44
C LEU A 50 -8.21 6.31 -15.29
N ASP A 51 -8.48 5.33 -16.14
CA ASP A 51 -9.70 5.23 -16.92
C ASP A 51 -10.95 5.08 -16.02
N GLY A 52 -10.81 4.37 -14.88
CA GLY A 52 -11.85 4.29 -13.86
C GLY A 52 -12.16 5.64 -13.21
N ASN A 53 -11.12 6.41 -12.87
CA ASN A 53 -11.30 7.76 -12.34
C ASN A 53 -11.96 8.70 -13.39
N GLU A 54 -11.59 8.62 -14.65
CA GLU A 54 -12.23 9.42 -15.68
C GLU A 54 -13.73 9.10 -15.82
N ARG A 55 -14.14 7.84 -15.69
CA ARG A 55 -15.57 7.47 -15.64
C ARG A 55 -16.28 8.02 -14.41
N PHE A 56 -15.61 7.98 -13.24
CA PHE A 56 -16.15 8.57 -12.01
C PHE A 56 -16.37 10.08 -12.17
N VAL A 57 -15.37 10.80 -12.66
CA VAL A 57 -15.41 12.26 -12.89
C VAL A 57 -16.49 12.65 -13.91
N SER A 58 -16.62 11.89 -14.99
CA SER A 58 -17.64 12.16 -16.03
C SER A 58 -19.05 11.75 -15.62
N GLY A 59 -19.24 11.14 -14.46
CA GLY A 59 -20.55 10.68 -13.99
C GLY A 59 -21.10 9.47 -14.78
N THR A 60 -20.20 8.66 -15.37
CA THR A 60 -20.54 7.48 -16.15
C THR A 60 -19.90 6.20 -15.61
N PRO A 61 -19.94 5.94 -14.29
CA PRO A 61 -19.32 4.75 -13.71
C PRO A 61 -20.02 3.49 -14.19
N LEU A 62 -19.24 2.43 -14.40
CA LEU A 62 -19.74 1.12 -14.85
C LEU A 62 -20.19 0.23 -13.68
N HIS A 63 -19.74 0.52 -12.46
CA HIS A 63 -19.97 -0.29 -11.26
C HIS A 63 -19.66 -1.80 -11.49
N PRO A 64 -18.45 -2.14 -11.98
CA PRO A 64 -18.12 -3.49 -12.36
C PRO A 64 -18.07 -4.44 -11.14
N ASN A 65 -18.31 -5.74 -11.38
CA ASN A 65 -18.03 -6.79 -10.41
C ASN A 65 -18.67 -6.60 -9.01
N GLN A 66 -19.90 -6.08 -8.93
CA GLN A 66 -20.62 -5.86 -7.66
C GLN A 66 -21.71 -6.91 -7.40
N GLY A 67 -21.95 -7.83 -8.32
CA GLY A 67 -23.01 -8.84 -8.25
C GLY A 67 -22.75 -9.99 -7.29
N ALA A 68 -23.82 -10.74 -6.97
CA ALA A 68 -23.76 -11.93 -6.11
C ALA A 68 -22.86 -13.03 -6.70
N ASP A 69 -22.87 -13.21 -8.01
CA ASP A 69 -22.04 -14.21 -8.70
C ASP A 69 -20.55 -13.92 -8.50
N ARG A 70 -20.15 -12.65 -8.63
CA ARG A 70 -18.78 -12.24 -8.36
C ARG A 70 -18.38 -12.49 -6.91
N ARG A 71 -19.23 -12.14 -5.96
CA ARG A 71 -19.01 -12.40 -4.53
C ARG A 71 -18.81 -13.89 -4.27
N ASN A 72 -19.65 -14.75 -4.86
CA ASN A 72 -19.55 -16.18 -4.71
C ASN A 72 -18.27 -16.74 -5.31
N ALA A 73 -17.88 -16.27 -6.50
CA ALA A 73 -16.63 -16.68 -7.16
C ALA A 73 -15.37 -16.31 -6.35
N LEU A 74 -15.44 -15.25 -5.53
CA LEU A 74 -14.33 -14.80 -4.70
C LEU A 74 -14.31 -15.38 -3.28
N ALA A 75 -15.25 -16.26 -2.92
CA ALA A 75 -15.39 -16.75 -1.54
C ALA A 75 -14.10 -17.37 -0.98
N ASN A 76 -13.29 -18.00 -1.83
CA ASN A 76 -12.05 -18.69 -1.42
C ASN A 76 -10.78 -18.12 -2.07
N THR A 77 -10.87 -17.03 -2.82
CA THR A 77 -9.73 -16.46 -3.55
C THR A 77 -9.87 -14.96 -3.72
N GLN A 78 -8.74 -14.26 -3.91
CA GLN A 78 -8.73 -12.87 -4.32
C GLN A 78 -7.55 -12.63 -5.27
N GLU A 79 -7.77 -11.80 -6.29
CA GLU A 79 -6.77 -11.48 -7.31
C GLU A 79 -6.83 -9.98 -7.65
N PRO A 80 -6.49 -9.11 -6.69
CA PRO A 80 -6.46 -7.67 -6.94
C PRO A 80 -5.37 -7.34 -7.98
N PHE A 81 -5.70 -6.46 -8.93
CA PHE A 81 -4.72 -5.97 -9.89
C PHE A 81 -4.00 -4.72 -9.41
N VAL A 82 -4.48 -4.10 -8.33
CA VAL A 82 -3.91 -2.91 -7.72
C VAL A 82 -4.02 -2.99 -6.21
N SER A 83 -3.00 -2.53 -5.51
CA SER A 83 -3.08 -2.19 -4.10
C SER A 83 -3.11 -0.67 -3.94
N LEU A 84 -3.90 -0.18 -2.99
CA LEU A 84 -4.02 1.25 -2.72
C LEU A 84 -3.75 1.51 -1.25
N PHE A 85 -2.89 2.48 -0.98
CA PHE A 85 -2.67 3.02 0.35
C PHE A 85 -3.12 4.48 0.41
N GLY A 86 -4.17 4.77 1.16
CA GLY A 86 -4.78 6.09 1.21
C GLY A 86 -5.21 6.52 2.60
N CYS A 87 -5.86 7.70 2.64
CA CYS A 87 -6.42 8.24 3.88
C CYS A 87 -7.72 7.51 4.29
N SER A 88 -7.95 7.43 5.62
CA SER A 88 -9.22 6.94 6.19
C SER A 88 -10.37 7.94 6.08
N ASP A 89 -10.17 9.10 5.46
CA ASP A 89 -11.22 10.12 5.26
C ASP A 89 -12.44 9.52 4.55
N SER A 90 -13.63 9.72 5.12
CA SER A 90 -14.87 9.12 4.65
C SER A 90 -15.29 9.55 3.24
N ARG A 91 -14.74 10.64 2.73
CA ARG A 91 -14.98 11.17 1.37
C ARG A 91 -14.08 10.52 0.32
N VAL A 92 -13.10 9.70 0.75
CA VAL A 92 -12.13 9.04 -0.13
C VAL A 92 -12.42 7.56 -0.18
N ALA A 93 -13.48 7.19 -0.89
CA ALA A 93 -13.87 5.79 -1.14
C ALA A 93 -13.16 5.30 -2.41
N ALA A 94 -12.00 4.65 -2.25
CA ALA A 94 -11.10 4.31 -3.35
C ALA A 94 -11.77 3.49 -4.46
N GLU A 95 -12.58 2.50 -4.11
CA GLU A 95 -13.27 1.64 -5.06
C GLU A 95 -14.28 2.42 -5.92
N MET A 96 -14.90 3.46 -5.34
CA MET A 96 -15.81 4.35 -6.08
C MET A 96 -15.03 5.31 -6.98
N ILE A 97 -13.97 5.94 -6.46
CA ILE A 97 -13.14 6.91 -7.17
C ILE A 97 -12.52 6.29 -8.43
N PHE A 98 -12.16 5.02 -8.37
CA PHE A 98 -11.52 4.29 -9.47
C PHE A 98 -12.46 3.33 -10.19
N ASP A 99 -13.76 3.36 -9.90
CA ASP A 99 -14.79 2.55 -10.54
C ASP A 99 -14.37 1.09 -10.68
N VAL A 100 -13.99 0.48 -9.55
CA VAL A 100 -13.58 -0.93 -9.45
C VAL A 100 -14.51 -1.70 -8.52
N GLY A 101 -14.59 -3.02 -8.70
CA GLY A 101 -15.49 -3.88 -7.95
C GLY A 101 -14.77 -4.84 -6.99
N LEU A 102 -15.55 -5.82 -6.50
CA LEU A 102 -15.09 -6.82 -5.55
C LEU A 102 -13.87 -7.60 -6.05
N GLY A 103 -12.83 -7.65 -5.21
CA GLY A 103 -11.59 -8.40 -5.45
C GLY A 103 -10.65 -7.77 -6.47
N GLU A 104 -10.89 -6.53 -6.89
CA GLU A 104 -10.08 -5.84 -7.90
C GLU A 104 -8.99 -4.95 -7.28
N MET A 105 -9.29 -4.35 -6.13
CA MET A 105 -8.37 -3.46 -5.41
C MET A 105 -8.15 -3.97 -3.98
N PHE A 106 -6.90 -4.01 -3.53
CA PHE A 106 -6.54 -4.28 -2.13
C PHE A 106 -6.29 -2.97 -1.42
N VAL A 107 -7.22 -2.56 -0.54
CA VAL A 107 -7.22 -1.21 0.06
C VAL A 107 -6.66 -1.21 1.46
N ILE A 108 -5.68 -0.34 1.71
CA ILE A 108 -5.07 -0.08 3.02
C ILE A 108 -5.32 1.40 3.35
N ARG A 109 -5.78 1.71 4.57
CA ARG A 109 -6.13 3.08 4.95
C ARG A 109 -5.71 3.41 6.37
N THR A 110 -5.06 4.56 6.53
CA THR A 110 -4.79 5.19 7.83
C THR A 110 -5.03 6.70 7.72
N ALA A 111 -5.24 7.41 8.82
CA ALA A 111 -5.34 8.87 8.75
C ALA A 111 -4.05 9.47 8.16
N GLY A 112 -4.19 10.29 7.11
CA GLY A 112 -3.07 10.92 6.41
C GLY A 112 -2.08 9.95 5.75
N GLN A 113 -2.51 8.73 5.39
CA GLN A 113 -1.66 7.64 4.86
C GLN A 113 -0.34 7.44 5.62
N VAL A 114 -0.43 7.48 6.96
CA VAL A 114 0.74 7.27 7.83
C VAL A 114 1.16 5.81 7.82
N THR A 115 2.45 5.56 7.60
CA THR A 115 3.04 4.21 7.57
C THR A 115 3.63 3.81 8.93
N ASP A 116 3.28 2.61 9.39
CA ASP A 116 3.92 1.92 10.50
C ASP A 116 4.31 0.48 10.12
N GLY A 117 4.70 -0.33 11.09
CA GLY A 117 5.10 -1.73 10.85
C GLY A 117 3.97 -2.59 10.32
N VAL A 118 2.74 -2.40 10.83
CA VAL A 118 1.56 -3.19 10.41
C VAL A 118 1.13 -2.81 8.99
N VAL A 119 1.14 -1.52 8.69
CA VAL A 119 0.85 -1.02 7.33
C VAL A 119 1.88 -1.55 6.33
N LEU A 120 3.18 -1.49 6.66
CA LEU A 120 4.22 -2.02 5.78
C LEU A 120 4.06 -3.53 5.56
N GLY A 121 3.77 -4.31 6.60
CA GLY A 121 3.48 -5.74 6.46
C GLY A 121 2.26 -6.01 5.58
N THR A 122 1.21 -5.17 5.67
CA THR A 122 0.03 -5.27 4.81
C THR A 122 0.35 -4.93 3.35
N LEU A 123 1.21 -3.95 3.10
CA LEU A 123 1.69 -3.60 1.76
C LEU A 123 2.56 -4.73 1.17
N GLU A 124 3.44 -5.33 1.98
CA GLU A 124 4.23 -6.50 1.58
C GLU A 124 3.34 -7.69 1.23
N TYR A 125 2.27 -7.92 2.02
CA TYR A 125 1.27 -8.95 1.73
C TYR A 125 0.65 -8.76 0.34
N ALA A 126 0.23 -7.54 0.01
CA ALA A 126 -0.34 -7.22 -1.30
C ALA A 126 0.66 -7.47 -2.44
N VAL A 127 1.91 -7.05 -2.27
CA VAL A 127 2.94 -7.11 -3.32
C VAL A 127 3.50 -8.51 -3.49
N ASP A 128 3.83 -9.19 -2.39
CA ASP A 128 4.57 -10.46 -2.43
C ASP A 128 3.62 -11.67 -2.49
N LEU A 129 2.55 -11.69 -1.69
CA LEU A 129 1.63 -12.82 -1.66
C LEU A 129 0.51 -12.70 -2.70
N LEU A 130 -0.11 -11.52 -2.84
CA LEU A 130 -1.16 -11.31 -3.85
C LEU A 130 -0.60 -10.92 -5.21
N SER A 131 0.70 -10.59 -5.29
CA SER A 131 1.40 -10.21 -6.52
C SER A 131 0.72 -9.05 -7.25
N THR A 132 0.24 -8.03 -6.51
CA THR A 132 -0.30 -6.83 -7.15
C THR A 132 0.78 -6.09 -7.92
N PRO A 133 0.60 -5.82 -9.23
CA PRO A 133 1.63 -5.17 -10.03
C PRO A 133 1.73 -3.66 -9.81
N LEU A 134 0.71 -3.04 -9.21
CA LEU A 134 0.65 -1.61 -8.96
C LEU A 134 0.31 -1.31 -7.50
N LEU A 135 1.06 -0.39 -6.89
CA LEU A 135 0.72 0.25 -5.63
C LEU A 135 0.41 1.73 -5.86
N VAL A 136 -0.81 2.14 -5.58
CA VAL A 136 -1.23 3.55 -5.57
C VAL A 136 -1.11 4.10 -4.16
N VAL A 137 -0.38 5.21 -3.98
CA VAL A 137 -0.41 6.03 -2.76
C VAL A 137 -1.34 7.22 -3.03
N LEU A 138 -2.48 7.26 -2.34
CA LEU A 138 -3.53 8.25 -2.58
C LEU A 138 -3.59 9.29 -1.46
N GLY A 139 -3.07 10.50 -1.71
CA GLY A 139 -3.35 11.68 -0.91
C GLY A 139 -4.65 12.36 -1.38
N HIS A 140 -5.15 13.31 -0.61
CA HIS A 140 -6.32 14.10 -1.00
C HIS A 140 -6.26 15.50 -0.41
N ASP A 141 -6.86 16.47 -1.05
CA ASP A 141 -6.98 17.82 -0.53
C ASP A 141 -7.79 17.87 0.78
N SER A 142 -7.66 18.93 1.53
CA SER A 142 -8.36 19.13 2.82
C SER A 142 -8.22 17.94 3.79
N CYS A 143 -7.05 17.27 3.78
CA CYS A 143 -6.77 16.13 4.66
C CYS A 143 -6.60 16.60 6.11
N GLY A 144 -7.50 16.20 7.01
CA GLY A 144 -7.47 16.62 8.41
C GLY A 144 -6.18 16.26 9.15
N ALA A 145 -5.60 15.09 8.89
CA ALA A 145 -4.34 14.69 9.53
C ALA A 145 -3.14 15.53 9.04
N VAL A 146 -3.11 15.90 7.75
CA VAL A 146 -2.07 16.79 7.20
C VAL A 146 -2.27 18.22 7.70
N THR A 147 -3.53 18.66 7.82
CA THR A 147 -3.86 19.98 8.42
C THR A 147 -3.38 20.05 9.86
N ALA A 148 -3.68 19.04 10.68
CA ALA A 148 -3.21 18.99 12.06
C ALA A 148 -1.69 19.04 12.17
N ALA A 149 -0.98 18.32 11.30
CA ALA A 149 0.48 18.35 11.26
C ALA A 149 1.03 19.72 10.81
N HIS A 150 0.38 20.37 9.85
CA HIS A 150 0.73 21.70 9.37
C HIS A 150 0.55 22.74 10.48
N ASP A 151 -0.58 22.72 11.16
CA ASP A 151 -0.90 23.66 12.25
C ASP A 151 0.02 23.45 13.45
N SER A 152 0.31 22.18 13.79
CA SER A 152 1.28 21.85 14.85
C SER A 152 2.69 22.29 14.51
N PHE A 153 3.09 22.25 13.24
CA PHE A 153 4.38 22.74 12.79
C PHE A 153 4.51 24.26 12.99
N ASP A 154 3.42 25.01 12.80
CA ASP A 154 3.40 26.46 12.93
C ASP A 154 3.26 26.93 14.38
N SER A 155 2.40 26.29 15.15
CA SER A 155 2.10 26.69 16.53
C SER A 155 3.06 26.09 17.57
N GLY A 156 3.66 24.93 17.27
CA GLY A 156 4.39 24.10 18.23
C GLY A 156 3.48 23.35 19.20
N GLU A 157 2.16 23.45 19.06
CA GLU A 157 1.17 22.72 19.87
C GLU A 157 0.72 21.45 19.16
N THR A 158 0.40 20.39 19.91
CA THR A 158 -0.09 19.12 19.36
C THR A 158 -1.49 18.81 19.86
N PRO A 159 -2.31 18.02 19.10
CA PRO A 159 -3.68 17.69 19.49
C PRO A 159 -3.80 16.82 20.75
N GLY A 160 -2.73 16.11 21.12
CA GLY A 160 -2.71 15.18 22.25
C GLY A 160 -3.10 13.74 21.89
N GLY A 161 -2.81 12.83 22.82
CA GLY A 161 -3.11 11.41 22.68
C GLY A 161 -2.38 10.75 21.51
N TYR A 162 -2.99 9.71 20.94
CA TYR A 162 -2.42 9.01 19.79
C TYR A 162 -2.48 9.80 18.47
N ILE A 163 -3.17 10.96 18.45
CA ILE A 163 -3.17 11.85 17.30
C ILE A 163 -1.77 12.45 17.11
N ASP A 164 -1.05 12.66 18.20
CA ASP A 164 0.35 13.15 18.16
C ASP A 164 1.26 12.23 17.39
N ASP A 165 1.07 10.93 17.44
CA ASP A 165 1.83 9.95 16.63
C ASP A 165 1.59 10.16 15.12
N LEU A 166 0.36 10.48 14.71
CA LEU A 166 0.04 10.79 13.31
C LEU A 166 0.72 12.10 12.89
N VAL A 167 0.59 13.13 13.70
CA VAL A 167 1.19 14.46 13.48
C VAL A 167 2.71 14.33 13.36
N ALA A 168 3.36 13.66 14.30
CA ALA A 168 4.81 13.47 14.30
C ALA A 168 5.34 12.76 13.05
N ARG A 169 4.57 11.84 12.48
CA ARG A 169 4.93 11.10 11.26
C ARG A 169 4.70 11.90 9.98
N ILE A 170 3.77 12.85 9.97
CA ILE A 170 3.47 13.72 8.83
C ILE A 170 4.34 15.00 8.87
N MET A 171 4.68 15.52 10.04
CA MET A 171 5.42 16.76 10.22
C MET A 171 6.71 16.87 9.39
N PRO A 172 7.53 15.81 9.21
CA PRO A 172 8.68 15.88 8.30
C PRO A 172 8.31 16.23 6.86
N SER A 173 7.14 15.79 6.38
CA SER A 173 6.67 16.13 5.04
C SER A 173 6.18 17.58 4.94
N VAL A 174 5.65 18.16 6.03
CA VAL A 174 5.33 19.59 6.10
C VAL A 174 6.61 20.42 6.00
N ALA A 175 7.65 20.06 6.77
CA ALA A 175 8.95 20.72 6.70
C ALA A 175 9.58 20.63 5.29
N HIS A 176 9.48 19.43 4.69
CA HIS A 176 9.99 19.19 3.34
C HIS A 176 9.23 19.99 2.29
N ALA A 177 7.89 20.08 2.39
CA ALA A 177 7.07 20.90 1.51
C ALA A 177 7.55 22.37 1.49
N ARG A 178 7.77 22.95 2.67
CA ARG A 178 8.25 24.32 2.80
C ARG A 178 9.64 24.50 2.21
N ALA A 179 10.55 23.58 2.47
CA ALA A 179 11.89 23.61 1.90
C ALA A 179 11.88 23.55 0.36
N GLN A 180 10.84 22.95 -0.23
CA GLN A 180 10.62 22.86 -1.68
C GLN A 180 9.76 24.02 -2.25
N GLY A 181 9.41 25.02 -1.44
CA GLY A 181 8.55 26.12 -1.85
C GLY A 181 7.09 25.72 -2.11
N ARG A 182 6.63 24.55 -1.60
CA ARG A 182 5.24 24.14 -1.65
C ARG A 182 4.51 24.72 -0.45
N GLU A 183 3.64 25.69 -0.70
CA GLU A 183 2.97 26.44 0.37
C GLU A 183 1.68 25.82 0.83
N GLY A 184 1.34 26.04 2.10
CA GLY A 184 0.07 25.69 2.72
C GLY A 184 -0.25 24.20 2.77
N ILE A 185 -1.48 23.89 3.14
CA ILE A 185 -1.98 22.52 3.27
C ILE A 185 -1.92 21.74 1.93
N PRO A 186 -2.27 22.31 0.77
CA PRO A 186 -2.14 21.60 -0.51
C PRO A 186 -0.71 21.18 -0.82
N GLY A 187 0.25 22.05 -0.54
CA GLY A 187 1.68 21.74 -0.68
C GLY A 187 2.13 20.61 0.25
N ALA A 188 1.68 20.64 1.51
CA ALA A 188 1.96 19.59 2.48
C ALA A 188 1.32 18.25 2.10
N VAL A 189 0.09 18.22 1.60
CA VAL A 189 -0.57 17.01 1.09
C VAL A 189 0.22 16.39 -0.06
N THR A 190 0.57 17.21 -1.05
CA THR A 190 1.36 16.76 -2.21
C THR A 190 2.70 16.18 -1.75
N GLN A 191 3.40 16.87 -0.86
CA GLN A 191 4.70 16.40 -0.37
C GLN A 191 4.58 15.14 0.49
N ASN A 192 3.57 15.03 1.34
CA ASN A 192 3.34 13.82 2.14
C ASN A 192 3.06 12.60 1.25
N THR A 193 2.37 12.80 0.12
CA THR A 193 2.14 11.73 -0.87
C THR A 193 3.45 11.33 -1.54
N ILE A 194 4.25 12.29 -2.00
CA ILE A 194 5.58 12.05 -2.61
C ILE A 194 6.49 11.31 -1.62
N ASP A 195 6.61 11.82 -0.40
CA ASP A 195 7.47 11.23 0.62
C ASP A 195 7.04 9.81 0.99
N THR A 196 5.73 9.54 1.01
CA THR A 196 5.20 8.20 1.28
C THR A 196 5.57 7.22 0.16
N VAL A 197 5.46 7.61 -1.12
CA VAL A 197 5.91 6.83 -2.27
C VAL A 197 7.38 6.41 -2.11
N HIS A 198 8.25 7.35 -1.73
CA HIS A 198 9.68 7.08 -1.59
C HIS A 198 10.03 6.33 -0.30
N ARG A 199 9.30 6.57 0.79
CA ARG A 199 9.54 5.95 2.11
C ARG A 199 9.23 4.47 2.14
N ILE A 200 8.18 4.02 1.45
CA ILE A 200 7.76 2.62 1.42
C ILE A 200 8.90 1.68 1.01
N PRO A 201 9.55 1.83 -0.17
CA PRO A 201 10.63 0.92 -0.56
C PRO A 201 11.93 1.13 0.21
N GLN A 202 12.13 2.30 0.85
CA GLN A 202 13.26 2.51 1.75
C GLN A 202 13.15 1.67 3.03
N ARG A 203 11.92 1.43 3.50
CA ARG A 203 11.63 0.67 4.72
C ARG A 203 11.34 -0.81 4.47
N SER A 204 10.93 -1.19 3.25
CA SER A 204 10.59 -2.57 2.89
C SER A 204 11.57 -3.13 1.85
N PRO A 205 12.47 -4.04 2.24
CA PRO A 205 13.33 -4.75 1.28
C PRO A 205 12.56 -5.58 0.25
N LEU A 206 11.39 -6.13 0.63
CA LEU A 206 10.53 -6.92 -0.28
C LEU A 206 9.97 -6.04 -1.39
N ILE A 207 9.38 -4.90 -1.04
CA ILE A 207 8.84 -3.93 -2.01
C ILE A 207 9.96 -3.36 -2.88
N LYS A 208 11.10 -3.02 -2.29
CA LYS A 208 12.28 -2.56 -3.04
C LYS A 208 12.76 -3.59 -4.06
N ARG A 209 12.73 -4.88 -3.70
CA ARG A 209 13.07 -5.98 -4.61
C ARG A 209 12.07 -6.08 -5.75
N ALA A 210 10.77 -6.05 -5.47
CA ALA A 210 9.72 -6.11 -6.49
C ALA A 210 9.82 -4.98 -7.52
N LEU A 211 10.13 -3.74 -7.07
CA LEU A 211 10.43 -2.61 -7.96
C LEU A 211 11.63 -2.87 -8.86
N ARG A 212 12.75 -3.36 -8.32
CA ARG A 212 13.97 -3.65 -9.11
C ARG A 212 13.78 -4.76 -10.12
N GLU A 213 12.89 -5.70 -9.82
CA GLU A 213 12.55 -6.82 -10.71
C GLU A 213 11.48 -6.43 -11.75
N GLY A 214 11.01 -5.19 -11.77
CA GLY A 214 9.98 -4.71 -12.68
C GLY A 214 8.60 -5.36 -12.48
N ARG A 215 8.38 -6.01 -11.33
CA ARG A 215 7.10 -6.65 -10.98
C ARG A 215 6.10 -5.69 -10.35
N LEU A 216 6.59 -4.57 -9.87
CA LEU A 216 5.81 -3.56 -9.16
C LEU A 216 6.15 -2.18 -9.67
N GLU A 217 5.14 -1.32 -9.76
CA GLU A 217 5.29 0.13 -9.82
C GLU A 217 4.56 0.78 -8.65
N ILE A 218 5.06 1.91 -8.18
CA ILE A 218 4.42 2.73 -7.14
C ILE A 218 4.11 4.09 -7.74
N VAL A 219 2.86 4.50 -7.65
CA VAL A 219 2.40 5.81 -8.15
C VAL A 219 1.77 6.60 -7.01
N GLY A 220 2.17 7.84 -6.85
CA GLY A 220 1.55 8.81 -5.95
C GLY A 220 0.52 9.64 -6.69
N LEU A 221 -0.73 9.58 -6.22
CA LEU A 221 -1.83 10.36 -6.73
C LEU A 221 -2.36 11.30 -5.64
N THR A 222 -2.84 12.50 -6.03
CA THR A 222 -3.62 13.38 -5.17
C THR A 222 -5.03 13.52 -5.72
N TYR A 223 -6.03 13.28 -4.87
CA TYR A 223 -7.45 13.32 -5.19
C TYR A 223 -8.04 14.68 -4.79
N ARG A 224 -8.80 15.28 -5.67
CA ARG A 224 -9.53 16.51 -5.44
C ARG A 224 -10.98 16.19 -5.07
N LEU A 225 -11.41 16.71 -3.92
CA LEU A 225 -12.75 16.46 -3.38
C LEU A 225 -13.86 17.18 -4.15
N ASP A 226 -13.53 18.28 -4.80
CA ASP A 226 -14.49 19.15 -5.50
C ASP A 226 -14.91 18.61 -6.87
N ASP A 227 -13.99 18.00 -7.60
CA ASP A 227 -14.25 17.54 -8.97
C ASP A 227 -13.99 16.03 -9.17
N GLY A 228 -13.49 15.34 -8.14
CA GLY A 228 -13.24 13.90 -8.19
C GLY A 228 -12.01 13.47 -8.98
N ARG A 229 -11.21 14.41 -9.50
CA ARG A 229 -10.02 14.11 -10.30
C ARG A 229 -8.84 13.67 -9.44
N VAL A 230 -8.03 12.79 -10.00
CA VAL A 230 -6.72 12.46 -9.45
C VAL A 230 -5.61 13.05 -10.32
N ASN A 231 -4.55 13.56 -9.67
CA ASN A 231 -3.36 14.07 -10.33
C ASN A 231 -2.15 13.25 -9.90
N THR A 232 -1.30 12.88 -10.85
CA THR A 232 -0.04 12.19 -10.54
C THR A 232 0.98 13.18 -9.99
N VAL A 233 1.59 12.84 -8.85
CA VAL A 233 2.59 13.68 -8.18
C VAL A 233 3.94 13.01 -8.00
N SER A 234 4.00 11.67 -8.10
CA SER A 234 5.25 10.89 -8.00
C SER A 234 5.07 9.51 -8.60
N HIS A 235 6.17 8.89 -9.04
CA HIS A 235 6.19 7.47 -9.39
C HIS A 235 7.56 6.84 -9.15
N LEU A 236 7.57 5.52 -8.99
CA LEU A 236 8.76 4.67 -8.93
C LEU A 236 8.53 3.44 -9.80
N GLY A 237 9.50 3.15 -10.65
CA GLY A 237 9.44 2.08 -11.64
C GLY A 237 9.25 2.63 -13.06
N PRO A 238 9.60 1.87 -14.09
CA PRO A 238 9.41 2.26 -15.47
C PRO A 238 7.95 2.03 -15.86
N ILE A 239 7.20 3.09 -16.12
CA ILE A 239 5.89 2.97 -16.79
C ILE A 239 6.17 2.67 -18.25
N VAL A 240 5.98 1.43 -18.64
CA VAL A 240 6.26 0.94 -20.00
C VAL A 240 5.05 0.18 -20.56
N ASP A 241 4.88 0.19 -21.87
CA ASP A 241 3.90 -0.65 -22.56
C ASP A 241 4.33 -2.14 -22.57
N ALA A 242 3.51 -2.99 -23.18
CA ALA A 242 3.81 -4.43 -23.33
C ALA A 242 5.11 -4.74 -24.07
N ASN A 243 5.68 -3.76 -24.79
CA ASN A 243 6.95 -3.87 -25.53
C ASN A 243 8.12 -3.24 -24.76
N GLY A 244 7.91 -2.76 -23.52
CA GLY A 244 8.91 -2.08 -22.73
C GLY A 244 9.17 -0.62 -23.11
N ILE A 245 8.28 0.00 -23.89
CA ILE A 245 8.41 1.40 -24.32
C ILE A 245 7.79 2.31 -23.25
N PRO A 246 8.51 3.34 -22.75
CA PRO A 246 7.96 4.29 -21.79
C PRO A 246 6.66 4.92 -22.28
N VAL A 247 5.61 4.89 -21.44
CA VAL A 247 4.30 5.48 -21.75
C VAL A 247 4.11 6.72 -20.89
N ASP A 248 3.82 7.84 -21.52
CA ASP A 248 3.50 9.08 -20.83
C ASP A 248 2.05 9.07 -20.30
N LEU A 249 1.81 8.28 -19.25
CA LEU A 249 0.53 8.25 -18.54
C LEU A 249 0.46 9.28 -17.41
N LEU A 250 1.57 9.98 -17.14
CA LEU A 250 1.70 10.89 -16.01
C LEU A 250 1.25 12.32 -16.36
N THR A 251 1.05 12.62 -17.65
CA THR A 251 0.68 13.95 -18.15
C THR A 251 -0.78 14.10 -18.52
N ARG A 252 -1.61 13.09 -18.23
CA ARG A 252 -3.07 13.25 -18.37
C ARG A 252 -3.57 14.15 -17.22
N THR A 253 -3.63 15.44 -17.49
CA THR A 253 -4.24 16.49 -16.64
C THR A 253 -5.66 16.79 -17.09
#